data_4c661e6ac0add13fde633add5aaabf2c
#
_entry.id   4c661e6ac0add13fde633add5aaabf2c
#
_cell.length_a   1.000
_cell.length_b   1.000
_cell.length_c   1.000
_cell.angle_alpha   90.00
_cell.angle_beta   90.00
_cell.angle_gamma   90.00
#
_symmetry.space_group_name_H-M   'P 1'
#
loop_
_entity.id
_entity.type
_entity.pdbx_description
1 polymer ?
#
loop_
_entity_poly.entity_id
_entity_poly.type
_entity_poly.pdbx_seq_one_letter_code
_entity_poly.pdbx_strand_id
1 'polypeptide(L)'
;MQAATQRLHLPTIMSKMNSLWRPFATGILLVTAACTRESPRALGTLEWDRITLPSPAAEKIISVEVREGQRVKAGELLLRLEGTRTSSQLAAAQAQARQGKAALAELKAGPRREDIAQARANLASVQAQAVDARAYFDRVTLLSAQKLVPAAEVDRARAARDSADAQVRAAQQILLQRERGTRTEQIAQGEAAMQAATAQAQAEQATLDKLTLVAPRDAQVDSIPYKLGDQAPVGAPLVVLLAGDAPYARVYVPEPLRAGTKVGDAARVHVEGRDTVWKGAVRMIRNDPTFTPYYALTGQDARRLSYLAEIQLGSDAADLPAGLPVWVEFGP
;
A
#
# COMPACT_ATOMS: atom_id res chain seq x y z
N MET A 1 -19.79 7.21 80.22
CA MET A 1 -21.07 7.34 80.88
C MET A 1 -22.01 6.33 80.24
N GLN A 2 -22.25 5.31 81.01
CA GLN A 2 -23.49 4.62 81.43
C GLN A 2 -24.29 4.09 80.19
N ALA A 3 -24.32 2.83 79.99
CA ALA A 3 -24.94 1.70 80.70
C ALA A 3 -26.48 1.73 80.57
N ALA A 4 -27.06 0.71 79.93
CA ALA A 4 -28.21 0.01 80.52
C ALA A 4 -28.51 -1.29 79.76
N THR A 5 -28.27 -2.33 80.48
CA THR A 5 -28.71 -3.72 80.28
C THR A 5 -30.15 -3.86 80.65
N GLN A 6 -30.95 -4.64 79.84
CA GLN A 6 -32.13 -5.29 80.39
C GLN A 6 -32.33 -6.67 79.77
N ARG A 7 -32.17 -7.66 80.61
CA ARG A 7 -32.71 -9.03 80.51
C ARG A 7 -34.15 -9.02 81.02
N LEU A 8 -34.97 -9.91 80.52
CA LEU A 8 -36.02 -10.64 81.30
C LEU A 8 -36.71 -11.66 80.37
N HIS A 9 -36.58 -12.85 80.68
CA HIS A 9 -37.37 -13.92 81.28
C HIS A 9 -38.17 -14.77 80.34
N LEU A 10 -37.81 -16.06 80.36
CA LEU A 10 -38.65 -17.24 80.03
C LEU A 10 -39.85 -17.35 81.00
N PRO A 11 -40.90 -18.11 80.63
CA PRO A 11 -41.06 -19.37 81.35
C PRO A 11 -41.38 -20.58 80.45
N THR A 12 -40.85 -21.66 80.95
CA THR A 12 -41.11 -23.08 80.69
C THR A 12 -42.53 -23.46 81.11
N ILE A 13 -43.28 -24.20 80.27
CA ILE A 13 -44.33 -25.10 80.76
C ILE A 13 -44.23 -26.43 79.98
N MET A 14 -43.91 -27.46 80.72
CA MET A 14 -44.00 -28.88 80.43
C MET A 14 -45.40 -29.37 80.60
N SER A 15 -45.94 -30.26 79.77
CA SER A 15 -46.75 -31.39 80.19
C SER A 15 -47.19 -32.31 79.04
N LYS A 16 -46.70 -33.54 79.06
CA LYS A 16 -47.34 -34.85 78.98
C LYS A 16 -48.24 -35.15 77.73
N MET A 17 -47.86 -36.12 76.93
CA MET A 17 -47.92 -37.59 77.05
C MET A 17 -49.04 -38.22 76.21
N ASN A 18 -48.62 -39.26 75.55
CA ASN A 18 -49.27 -40.50 75.04
C ASN A 18 -49.56 -40.66 73.56
N SER A 19 -48.72 -41.46 72.94
CA SER A 19 -48.98 -42.78 72.32
C SER A 19 -50.13 -42.87 71.32
N LEU A 20 -49.77 -43.20 70.09
CA LEU A 20 -50.34 -44.38 69.36
C LEU A 20 -49.58 -44.59 68.04
N TRP A 21 -49.13 -45.77 67.88
CA TRP A 21 -48.36 -46.41 66.84
C TRP A 21 -49.19 -46.57 65.55
N ARG A 22 -48.62 -46.07 64.40
CA ARG A 22 -48.98 -46.64 63.07
C ARG A 22 -47.80 -46.30 62.10
N PRO A 23 -47.32 -47.31 61.35
CA PRO A 23 -46.25 -47.09 60.40
C PRO A 23 -46.85 -46.56 59.07
N PHE A 24 -46.50 -45.37 58.61
CA PHE A 24 -46.80 -44.88 57.30
C PHE A 24 -45.45 -44.87 56.52
N ALA A 25 -45.40 -45.72 55.49
CA ALA A 25 -44.35 -45.78 54.50
C ALA A 25 -44.27 -44.45 53.79
N THR A 26 -43.24 -43.63 54.13
CA THR A 26 -42.96 -42.38 53.43
C THR A 26 -42.02 -42.66 52.27
N GLY A 27 -42.56 -42.72 51.05
CA GLY A 27 -41.78 -42.75 49.81
C GLY A 27 -40.96 -41.46 49.73
N ILE A 28 -39.64 -41.61 49.78
CA ILE A 28 -38.69 -40.55 49.49
C ILE A 28 -38.72 -40.27 47.97
N LEU A 29 -39.44 -39.24 47.57
CA LEU A 29 -39.38 -38.69 46.21
C LEU A 29 -38.05 -37.96 46.06
N LEU A 30 -37.03 -38.62 45.49
CA LEU A 30 -35.78 -38.01 45.08
C LEU A 30 -36.09 -37.08 43.90
N VAL A 31 -36.33 -35.82 44.15
CA VAL A 31 -36.28 -34.75 43.13
C VAL A 31 -34.82 -34.61 42.72
N THR A 32 -34.40 -35.33 41.70
CA THR A 32 -33.15 -35.05 40.99
C THR A 32 -33.33 -33.69 40.32
N ALA A 33 -32.87 -32.61 40.96
CA ALA A 33 -32.62 -31.35 40.31
C ALA A 33 -31.53 -31.63 39.25
N ALA A 34 -31.95 -31.92 38.03
CA ALA A 34 -31.08 -31.92 36.87
C ALA A 34 -30.62 -30.46 36.69
N CYS A 35 -29.48 -30.11 37.28
CA CYS A 35 -28.73 -28.96 36.86
C CYS A 35 -28.37 -29.17 35.39
N THR A 36 -29.17 -28.65 34.50
CA THR A 36 -28.79 -28.49 33.10
C THR A 36 -27.54 -27.59 33.08
N ARG A 37 -26.36 -28.21 33.08
CA ARG A 37 -25.14 -27.48 32.75
C ARG A 37 -25.37 -26.95 31.33
N GLU A 38 -25.61 -25.63 31.22
CA GLU A 38 -25.57 -25.01 29.90
C GLU A 38 -24.21 -25.33 29.27
N SER A 39 -24.26 -25.91 28.09
CA SER A 39 -23.05 -26.18 27.31
C SER A 39 -22.31 -24.88 27.10
N PRO A 40 -20.99 -24.85 27.29
CA PRO A 40 -20.21 -23.63 27.10
C PRO A 40 -20.44 -23.11 25.67
N ARG A 41 -20.87 -21.87 25.55
CA ARG A 41 -21.15 -21.19 24.28
C ARG A 41 -20.06 -20.17 24.01
N ALA A 42 -19.69 -19.99 22.74
CA ALA A 42 -18.82 -18.91 22.36
C ALA A 42 -19.65 -17.66 22.04
N LEU A 43 -19.43 -16.61 22.79
CA LEU A 43 -20.13 -15.33 22.65
C LEU A 43 -19.32 -14.37 21.81
N GLY A 44 -19.99 -13.48 21.06
CA GLY A 44 -19.33 -12.50 20.25
C GLY A 44 -20.28 -11.57 19.53
N THR A 45 -19.81 -10.99 18.43
CA THR A 45 -20.55 -10.06 17.59
C THR A 45 -20.44 -10.43 16.11
N LEU A 46 -21.43 -10.04 15.34
CA LEU A 46 -21.39 -10.11 13.89
C LEU A 46 -20.51 -8.97 13.37
N GLU A 47 -19.57 -9.30 12.49
CA GLU A 47 -18.68 -8.34 11.86
C GLU A 47 -18.62 -8.57 10.35
N TRP A 48 -18.20 -7.54 9.63
CA TRP A 48 -17.89 -7.60 8.21
C TRP A 48 -16.41 -7.29 7.99
N ASP A 49 -15.84 -7.78 6.90
CA ASP A 49 -14.52 -7.36 6.49
C ASP A 49 -14.56 -5.88 6.11
N ARG A 50 -13.78 -5.06 6.81
CA ARG A 50 -13.73 -3.61 6.59
C ARG A 50 -12.58 -3.22 5.70
N ILE A 51 -12.87 -2.39 4.70
CA ILE A 51 -11.90 -1.72 3.88
C ILE A 51 -11.99 -0.23 4.17
N THR A 52 -10.92 0.33 4.69
CA THR A 52 -10.82 1.76 4.93
C THR A 52 -10.07 2.40 3.77
N LEU A 53 -10.69 3.37 3.11
CA LEU A 53 -10.07 4.18 2.06
C LEU A 53 -9.57 5.48 2.70
N PRO A 54 -8.23 5.60 2.91
CA PRO A 54 -7.67 6.78 3.53
C PRO A 54 -7.52 7.93 2.54
N SER A 55 -7.48 9.16 3.05
CA SER A 55 -7.14 10.34 2.27
C SER A 55 -5.70 10.29 1.78
N PRO A 56 -5.45 10.32 0.46
CA PRO A 56 -4.10 10.29 -0.09
C PRO A 56 -3.37 11.63 0.02
N ALA A 57 -4.12 12.72 0.16
CA ALA A 57 -3.60 14.08 0.27
C ALA A 57 -4.55 14.95 1.09
N ALA A 58 -4.02 16.00 1.72
CA ALA A 58 -4.85 16.98 2.46
C ALA A 58 -5.51 17.97 1.48
N GLU A 59 -6.46 17.47 0.70
CA GLU A 59 -7.22 18.22 -0.30
C GLU A 59 -8.71 18.25 0.03
N LYS A 60 -9.41 19.23 -0.51
CA LYS A 60 -10.84 19.43 -0.30
C LYS A 60 -11.67 18.38 -1.04
N ILE A 61 -12.74 17.87 -0.41
CA ILE A 61 -13.70 17.00 -1.05
C ILE A 61 -14.58 17.83 -1.99
N ILE A 62 -14.56 17.56 -3.28
CA ILE A 62 -15.31 18.28 -4.31
C ILE A 62 -16.55 17.53 -4.81
N SER A 63 -16.60 16.21 -4.62
CA SER A 63 -17.82 15.43 -4.87
C SER A 63 -17.89 14.20 -3.99
N VAL A 64 -19.12 13.78 -3.65
CA VAL A 64 -19.43 12.53 -2.96
C VAL A 64 -20.58 11.90 -3.76
N GLU A 65 -20.31 10.75 -4.40
CA GLU A 65 -21.24 10.14 -5.36
C GLU A 65 -22.09 9.03 -4.73
N VAL A 66 -21.76 8.62 -3.50
CA VAL A 66 -22.41 7.52 -2.80
C VAL A 66 -22.95 7.96 -1.44
N ARG A 67 -23.83 7.12 -0.86
CA ARG A 67 -24.43 7.34 0.47
C ARG A 67 -24.08 6.18 1.40
N GLU A 68 -24.09 6.46 2.70
CA GLU A 68 -23.98 5.43 3.73
C GLU A 68 -25.12 4.41 3.56
N GLY A 69 -24.81 3.13 3.68
CA GLY A 69 -25.73 2.02 3.44
C GLY A 69 -25.87 1.59 1.98
N GLN A 70 -25.33 2.35 1.00
CA GLN A 70 -25.42 2.01 -0.43
C GLN A 70 -24.49 0.83 -0.77
N ARG A 71 -24.95 -0.10 -1.60
CA ARG A 71 -24.11 -1.13 -2.22
C ARG A 71 -23.41 -0.56 -3.43
N VAL A 72 -22.12 -0.81 -3.54
CA VAL A 72 -21.23 -0.35 -4.62
C VAL A 72 -20.50 -1.52 -5.27
N LYS A 73 -20.19 -1.39 -6.54
CA LYS A 73 -19.42 -2.38 -7.31
C LYS A 73 -17.96 -2.00 -7.40
N ALA A 74 -17.10 -2.99 -7.63
CA ALA A 74 -15.69 -2.76 -7.90
C ALA A 74 -15.51 -1.73 -9.04
N GLY A 75 -14.66 -0.71 -8.80
CA GLY A 75 -14.41 0.41 -9.72
C GLY A 75 -15.45 1.54 -9.68
N GLU A 76 -16.52 1.43 -8.92
CA GLU A 76 -17.51 2.49 -8.77
C GLU A 76 -16.93 3.70 -8.04
N LEU A 77 -17.21 4.90 -8.55
CA LEU A 77 -16.72 6.16 -8.00
C LEU A 77 -17.42 6.45 -6.66
N LEU A 78 -16.63 6.70 -5.63
CA LEU A 78 -17.13 7.00 -4.30
C LEU A 78 -17.08 8.50 -4.00
N LEU A 79 -15.91 9.11 -4.15
CA LEU A 79 -15.73 10.56 -3.97
C LEU A 79 -14.49 11.05 -4.74
N ARG A 80 -14.41 12.38 -4.92
CA ARG A 80 -13.27 13.07 -5.52
C ARG A 80 -12.74 14.15 -4.60
N LEU A 81 -11.42 14.23 -4.55
CA LEU A 81 -10.69 15.32 -3.93
C LEU A 81 -10.31 16.36 -4.98
N GLU A 82 -10.07 17.59 -4.55
CA GLU A 82 -9.60 18.67 -5.42
C GLU A 82 -8.21 18.36 -5.96
N GLY A 83 -8.08 18.39 -7.29
CA GLY A 83 -6.84 18.02 -7.99
C GLY A 83 -6.06 19.19 -8.56
N THR A 84 -6.47 20.45 -8.35
CA THR A 84 -5.90 21.62 -9.00
C THR A 84 -4.39 21.75 -8.77
N ARG A 85 -3.95 21.61 -7.54
CA ARG A 85 -2.53 21.66 -7.18
C ARG A 85 -1.75 20.48 -7.79
N THR A 86 -2.27 19.28 -7.62
CA THR A 86 -1.61 18.05 -8.10
C THR A 86 -1.56 18.00 -9.63
N SER A 87 -2.61 18.44 -10.33
CA SER A 87 -2.60 18.54 -11.79
C SER A 87 -1.58 19.57 -12.31
N SER A 88 -1.38 20.70 -11.60
CA SER A 88 -0.36 21.67 -11.93
C SER A 88 1.06 21.11 -11.71
N GLN A 89 1.27 20.32 -10.65
CA GLN A 89 2.54 19.62 -10.39
C GLN A 89 2.82 18.57 -11.49
N LEU A 90 1.81 17.80 -11.88
CA LEU A 90 1.92 16.87 -13.00
C LEU A 90 2.28 17.57 -14.30
N ALA A 91 1.62 18.70 -14.62
CA ALA A 91 1.92 19.48 -15.83
C ALA A 91 3.37 19.98 -15.86
N ALA A 92 3.89 20.43 -14.70
CA ALA A 92 5.29 20.84 -14.55
C ALA A 92 6.26 19.67 -14.74
N ALA A 93 5.99 18.51 -14.13
CA ALA A 93 6.81 17.30 -14.27
C ALA A 93 6.80 16.78 -15.72
N GLN A 94 5.65 16.81 -16.39
CA GLN A 94 5.55 16.48 -17.81
C GLN A 94 6.32 17.43 -18.72
N ALA A 95 6.34 18.73 -18.39
CA ALA A 95 7.16 19.70 -19.12
C ALA A 95 8.65 19.41 -18.96
N GLN A 96 9.09 19.04 -17.75
CA GLN A 96 10.46 18.61 -17.47
C GLN A 96 10.84 17.33 -18.25
N ALA A 97 9.95 16.35 -18.31
CA ALA A 97 10.17 15.15 -19.11
C ALA A 97 10.30 15.45 -20.61
N ARG A 98 9.45 16.36 -21.15
CA ARG A 98 9.58 16.83 -22.55
C ARG A 98 10.89 17.55 -22.80
N GLN A 99 11.36 18.38 -21.87
CA GLN A 99 12.67 19.05 -21.94
C GLN A 99 13.81 18.01 -21.98
N GLY A 100 13.80 17.04 -21.08
CA GLY A 100 14.79 15.96 -21.07
C GLY A 100 14.81 15.16 -22.37
N LYS A 101 13.64 14.85 -22.94
CA LYS A 101 13.52 14.18 -24.23
C LYS A 101 14.12 15.00 -25.37
N ALA A 102 13.89 16.32 -25.39
CA ALA A 102 14.46 17.22 -26.41
C ALA A 102 15.98 17.31 -26.28
N ALA A 103 16.51 17.44 -25.07
CA ALA A 103 17.94 17.47 -24.81
C ALA A 103 18.64 16.17 -25.25
N LEU A 104 18.02 15.02 -24.95
CA LEU A 104 18.52 13.73 -25.43
C LEU A 104 18.51 13.63 -26.96
N ALA A 105 17.46 14.12 -27.60
CA ALA A 105 17.39 14.13 -29.06
C ALA A 105 18.51 14.99 -29.68
N GLU A 106 18.83 16.14 -29.08
CA GLU A 106 19.96 16.97 -29.47
C GLU A 106 21.30 16.23 -29.34
N LEU A 107 21.53 15.57 -28.19
CA LEU A 107 22.75 14.76 -27.99
C LEU A 107 22.87 13.65 -29.02
N LYS A 108 21.77 12.97 -29.35
CA LYS A 108 21.75 11.88 -30.36
C LYS A 108 21.92 12.40 -31.79
N ALA A 109 21.42 13.59 -32.09
CA ALA A 109 21.62 14.21 -33.39
C ALA A 109 23.09 14.57 -33.64
N GLY A 110 23.84 14.87 -32.57
CA GLY A 110 25.25 15.20 -32.65
C GLY A 110 25.53 16.54 -33.33
N PRO A 111 26.77 16.76 -33.86
CA PRO A 111 27.16 17.97 -34.55
C PRO A 111 26.35 18.22 -35.81
N ARG A 112 26.11 19.47 -36.11
CA ARG A 112 25.40 19.87 -37.33
C ARG A 112 26.18 19.52 -38.57
N ARG A 113 25.50 19.25 -39.66
CA ARG A 113 26.14 18.95 -40.97
C ARG A 113 27.06 20.08 -41.43
N GLU A 114 26.70 21.32 -41.10
CA GLU A 114 27.48 22.54 -41.41
C GLU A 114 28.81 22.56 -40.67
N ASP A 115 28.83 22.11 -39.37
CA ASP A 115 30.06 22.03 -38.58
C ASP A 115 31.03 20.98 -39.16
N ILE A 116 30.51 19.85 -39.63
CA ILE A 116 31.29 18.82 -40.29
C ILE A 116 31.79 19.32 -41.66
N ALA A 117 30.97 20.00 -42.42
CA ALA A 117 31.36 20.59 -43.73
C ALA A 117 32.47 21.64 -43.57
N GLN A 118 32.35 22.48 -42.54
CA GLN A 118 33.40 23.46 -42.19
C GLN A 118 34.74 22.80 -41.86
N ALA A 119 34.69 21.73 -41.02
CA ALA A 119 35.91 21.00 -40.65
C ALA A 119 36.56 20.30 -41.87
N ARG A 120 35.76 19.78 -42.83
CA ARG A 120 36.26 19.23 -44.10
C ARG A 120 36.88 20.28 -45.00
N ALA A 121 36.24 21.45 -45.12
CA ALA A 121 36.83 22.54 -45.90
C ALA A 121 38.17 23.02 -45.32
N ASN A 122 38.26 23.15 -43.97
CA ASN A 122 39.50 23.46 -43.30
C ASN A 122 40.60 22.44 -43.56
N LEU A 123 40.29 21.16 -43.46
CA LEU A 123 41.23 20.06 -43.80
C LEU A 123 41.72 20.18 -45.24
N ALA A 124 40.84 20.39 -46.22
CA ALA A 124 41.21 20.55 -47.59
C ALA A 124 42.15 21.76 -47.83
N SER A 125 41.93 22.86 -47.13
CA SER A 125 42.79 24.04 -47.20
C SER A 125 44.23 23.74 -46.71
N VAL A 126 44.37 23.15 -45.49
CA VAL A 126 45.69 22.86 -44.94
C VAL A 126 46.40 21.70 -45.70
N GLN A 127 45.66 20.80 -46.34
CA GLN A 127 46.22 19.76 -47.25
C GLN A 127 46.84 20.40 -48.49
N ALA A 128 46.20 21.40 -49.09
CA ALA A 128 46.75 22.14 -50.20
C ALA A 128 48.03 22.86 -49.85
N GLN A 129 48.08 23.51 -48.65
CA GLN A 129 49.28 24.14 -48.14
C GLN A 129 50.42 23.14 -47.89
N ALA A 130 50.13 21.96 -47.38
CA ALA A 130 51.13 20.91 -47.17
C ALA A 130 51.69 20.37 -48.47
N VAL A 131 50.87 20.23 -49.49
CA VAL A 131 51.32 19.86 -50.87
C VAL A 131 52.31 20.91 -51.40
N ASP A 132 52.03 22.19 -51.29
CA ASP A 132 52.94 23.23 -51.73
C ASP A 132 54.25 23.26 -50.96
N ALA A 133 54.17 23.15 -49.61
CA ALA A 133 55.35 23.09 -48.73
C ALA A 133 56.25 21.87 -49.04
N ARG A 134 55.70 20.71 -49.30
CA ARG A 134 56.44 19.52 -49.70
C ARG A 134 57.13 19.73 -51.06
N ALA A 135 56.38 20.23 -52.08
CA ALA A 135 56.93 20.48 -53.40
C ALA A 135 58.06 21.53 -53.36
N TYR A 136 57.94 22.52 -52.47
CA TYR A 136 59.02 23.50 -52.24
C TYR A 136 60.24 22.85 -51.61
N PHE A 137 60.10 22.06 -50.55
CA PHE A 137 61.17 21.33 -49.89
C PHE A 137 61.87 20.41 -50.85
N ASP A 138 61.17 19.65 -51.70
CA ASP A 138 61.72 18.76 -52.68
C ASP A 138 62.59 19.51 -53.74
N ARG A 139 62.12 20.64 -54.24
CA ARG A 139 62.88 21.51 -55.18
C ARG A 139 64.12 22.05 -54.53
N VAL A 140 64.04 22.60 -53.30
CA VAL A 140 65.18 23.16 -52.60
C VAL A 140 66.23 22.07 -52.27
N THR A 141 65.82 20.86 -51.95
CA THR A 141 66.70 19.73 -51.69
C THR A 141 67.49 19.34 -52.95
N LEU A 142 66.85 19.29 -54.13
CA LEU A 142 67.47 19.06 -55.40
C LEU A 142 68.48 20.14 -55.75
N LEU A 143 68.18 21.43 -55.59
CA LEU A 143 69.08 22.54 -55.85
C LEU A 143 70.26 22.56 -54.87
N SER A 144 70.04 22.20 -53.62
CA SER A 144 71.15 22.04 -52.64
C SER A 144 72.11 20.97 -52.98
N ALA A 145 71.66 19.82 -53.51
CA ALA A 145 72.55 18.77 -54.03
C ALA A 145 73.43 19.24 -55.17
N GLN A 146 72.95 20.24 -55.92
CA GLN A 146 73.72 20.93 -57.00
C GLN A 146 74.52 22.12 -56.47
N LYS A 147 74.58 22.39 -55.14
CA LYS A 147 75.27 23.52 -54.49
C LYS A 147 74.71 24.88 -54.91
N LEU A 148 73.49 25.00 -55.39
CA LEU A 148 72.85 26.24 -55.88
C LEU A 148 72.11 27.05 -54.76
N VAL A 149 71.90 26.42 -53.59
CA VAL A 149 71.25 27.05 -52.44
C VAL A 149 71.98 26.71 -51.14
N PRO A 150 71.96 27.61 -50.08
CA PRO A 150 72.58 27.34 -48.80
C PRO A 150 71.83 26.27 -48.00
N ALA A 151 72.54 25.52 -47.10
CA ALA A 151 71.93 24.53 -46.23
C ALA A 151 70.81 25.11 -45.31
N ALA A 152 71.01 26.34 -44.89
CA ALA A 152 69.97 27.06 -44.09
C ALA A 152 68.60 27.19 -44.81
N GLU A 153 68.58 27.23 -46.15
CA GLU A 153 67.36 27.28 -46.93
C GLU A 153 66.61 25.90 -46.94
N VAL A 154 67.44 24.81 -47.02
CA VAL A 154 66.90 23.44 -46.88
C VAL A 154 66.24 23.26 -45.48
N ASP A 155 66.97 23.74 -44.46
CA ASP A 155 66.41 23.65 -43.07
C ASP A 155 65.14 24.44 -42.88
N ARG A 156 65.00 25.61 -43.47
CA ARG A 156 63.78 26.40 -43.49
C ARG A 156 62.63 25.69 -44.23
N ALA A 157 62.92 25.15 -45.40
CA ALA A 157 61.94 24.44 -46.22
C ALA A 157 61.47 23.16 -45.50
N ARG A 158 62.39 22.43 -44.80
CA ARG A 158 62.07 21.27 -43.96
C ARG A 158 61.14 21.68 -42.81
N ALA A 159 61.48 22.73 -42.08
CA ALA A 159 60.65 23.24 -40.97
C ALA A 159 59.25 23.62 -41.46
N ALA A 160 59.11 24.28 -42.62
CA ALA A 160 57.86 24.68 -43.21
C ALA A 160 56.98 23.43 -43.59
N ARG A 161 57.61 22.41 -44.24
CA ARG A 161 56.95 21.14 -44.58
C ARG A 161 56.47 20.46 -43.30
N ASP A 162 57.34 20.28 -42.28
CA ASP A 162 57.00 19.60 -41.03
C ASP A 162 55.85 20.29 -40.28
N SER A 163 55.86 21.62 -40.29
CA SER A 163 54.75 22.45 -39.75
C SER A 163 53.45 22.23 -40.49
N ALA A 164 53.49 22.25 -41.86
CA ALA A 164 52.27 22.03 -42.63
C ALA A 164 51.72 20.61 -42.46
N ASP A 165 52.58 19.61 -42.37
CA ASP A 165 52.19 18.22 -42.07
C ASP A 165 51.58 18.06 -40.68
N ALA A 166 52.08 18.79 -39.69
CA ALA A 166 51.48 18.84 -38.36
C ALA A 166 50.08 19.48 -38.36
N GLN A 167 49.88 20.53 -39.16
CA GLN A 167 48.58 21.19 -39.33
C GLN A 167 47.53 20.27 -39.98
N VAL A 168 47.94 19.49 -40.99
CA VAL A 168 47.08 18.46 -41.62
C VAL A 168 46.64 17.45 -40.56
N ARG A 169 47.58 16.92 -39.76
CA ARG A 169 47.24 15.97 -38.70
C ARG A 169 46.25 16.56 -37.69
N ALA A 170 46.47 17.82 -37.28
CA ALA A 170 45.57 18.51 -36.35
C ALA A 170 44.16 18.67 -36.93
N ALA A 171 44.04 19.13 -38.20
CA ALA A 171 42.76 19.33 -38.86
C ALA A 171 42.03 17.96 -39.08
N GLN A 172 42.78 16.87 -39.38
CA GLN A 172 42.20 15.53 -39.44
C GLN A 172 41.59 15.07 -38.09
N GLN A 173 42.27 15.32 -36.99
CA GLN A 173 41.76 14.97 -35.67
C GLN A 173 40.50 15.79 -35.34
N ILE A 174 40.41 17.06 -35.70
CA ILE A 174 39.24 17.89 -35.50
C ILE A 174 38.06 17.36 -36.33
N LEU A 175 38.28 17.02 -37.62
CA LEU A 175 37.23 16.42 -38.44
C LEU A 175 36.73 15.11 -37.86
N LEU A 176 37.64 14.21 -37.48
CA LEU A 176 37.31 12.92 -36.87
C LEU A 176 36.52 13.07 -35.58
N GLN A 177 36.86 14.09 -34.72
CA GLN A 177 36.10 14.40 -33.52
C GLN A 177 34.67 14.84 -33.85
N ARG A 178 34.48 15.68 -34.89
CA ARG A 178 33.15 16.12 -35.34
C ARG A 178 32.33 14.95 -35.91
N GLU A 179 32.96 14.09 -36.73
CA GLU A 179 32.31 12.93 -37.34
C GLU A 179 31.93 11.85 -36.32
N ARG A 180 32.71 11.66 -35.26
CA ARG A 180 32.33 10.76 -34.15
C ARG A 180 31.14 11.25 -33.32
N GLY A 181 30.89 12.55 -33.33
CA GLY A 181 29.73 13.14 -32.68
C GLY A 181 29.80 13.13 -31.14
N THR A 182 28.64 13.05 -30.53
CA THR A 182 28.49 13.04 -29.06
C THR A 182 29.02 11.75 -28.47
N ARG A 183 29.72 11.82 -27.34
CA ARG A 183 30.25 10.63 -26.65
C ARG A 183 29.12 9.78 -26.13
N THR A 184 29.32 8.44 -26.16
CA THR A 184 28.34 7.45 -25.66
C THR A 184 27.96 7.70 -24.21
N GLU A 185 28.91 8.14 -23.37
CA GLU A 185 28.66 8.45 -21.96
C GLU A 185 27.74 9.66 -21.78
N GLN A 186 27.87 10.67 -22.66
CA GLN A 186 26.97 11.83 -22.63
C GLN A 186 25.55 11.46 -23.08
N ILE A 187 25.42 10.58 -24.07
CA ILE A 187 24.11 10.05 -24.47
C ILE A 187 23.50 9.24 -23.34
N ALA A 188 24.28 8.36 -22.68
CA ALA A 188 23.81 7.58 -21.55
C ALA A 188 23.36 8.46 -20.37
N GLN A 189 24.10 9.53 -20.07
CA GLN A 189 23.68 10.52 -19.07
C GLN A 189 22.38 11.22 -19.45
N GLY A 190 22.23 11.60 -20.72
CA GLY A 190 20.99 12.19 -21.24
C GLY A 190 19.80 11.22 -21.17
N GLU A 191 20.02 9.97 -21.46
CA GLU A 191 19.00 8.90 -21.32
C GLU A 191 18.56 8.73 -19.86
N ALA A 192 19.51 8.66 -18.93
CA ALA A 192 19.22 8.56 -17.50
C ALA A 192 18.44 9.79 -16.99
N ALA A 193 18.83 10.99 -17.42
CA ALA A 193 18.13 12.23 -17.05
C ALA A 193 16.69 12.27 -17.58
N MET A 194 16.46 11.85 -18.83
CA MET A 194 15.12 11.75 -19.42
C MET A 194 14.28 10.72 -18.70
N GLN A 195 14.85 9.54 -18.39
CA GLN A 195 14.16 8.49 -17.63
C GLN A 195 13.74 8.97 -16.24
N ALA A 196 14.64 9.66 -15.51
CA ALA A 196 14.33 10.22 -14.20
C ALA A 196 13.17 11.22 -14.24
N ALA A 197 13.20 12.16 -15.21
CA ALA A 197 12.12 13.13 -15.40
C ALA A 197 10.78 12.45 -15.79
N THR A 198 10.83 11.38 -16.60
CA THR A 198 9.64 10.62 -16.98
C THR A 198 9.06 9.88 -15.77
N ALA A 199 9.90 9.26 -14.93
CA ALA A 199 9.48 8.59 -13.71
C ALA A 199 8.83 9.56 -12.72
N GLN A 200 9.37 10.79 -12.60
CA GLN A 200 8.75 11.83 -11.79
C GLN A 200 7.35 12.20 -12.30
N ALA A 201 7.17 12.37 -13.61
CA ALA A 201 5.86 12.66 -14.18
C ALA A 201 4.85 11.52 -13.93
N GLN A 202 5.31 10.26 -13.99
CA GLN A 202 4.47 9.10 -13.66
C GLN A 202 4.09 9.06 -12.18
N ALA A 203 4.98 9.43 -11.28
CA ALA A 203 4.68 9.52 -9.84
C ALA A 203 3.62 10.59 -9.54
N GLU A 204 3.71 11.77 -10.18
CA GLU A 204 2.69 12.81 -10.06
C GLU A 204 1.33 12.37 -10.66
N GLN A 205 1.35 11.64 -11.78
CA GLN A 205 0.14 11.08 -12.35
C GLN A 205 -0.53 10.09 -11.40
N ALA A 206 0.24 9.17 -10.81
CA ALA A 206 -0.29 8.22 -9.84
C ALA A 206 -0.85 8.91 -8.57
N THR A 207 -0.27 10.06 -8.19
CA THR A 207 -0.79 10.87 -7.09
C THR A 207 -2.12 11.52 -7.46
N LEU A 208 -2.23 12.04 -8.68
CA LEU A 208 -3.49 12.63 -9.20
C LEU A 208 -4.60 11.57 -9.30
N ASP A 209 -4.28 10.38 -9.79
CA ASP A 209 -5.25 9.29 -9.93
C ASP A 209 -5.84 8.87 -8.59
N LYS A 210 -5.02 8.88 -7.53
CA LYS A 210 -5.46 8.57 -6.16
C LYS A 210 -6.45 9.58 -5.58
N LEU A 211 -6.56 10.80 -6.12
CA LEU A 211 -7.55 11.79 -5.68
C LEU A 211 -8.97 11.42 -6.09
N THR A 212 -9.14 10.42 -6.96
CA THR A 212 -10.43 9.83 -7.32
C THR A 212 -10.54 8.49 -6.60
N LEU A 213 -11.36 8.44 -5.55
CA LEU A 213 -11.54 7.23 -4.75
C LEU A 213 -12.62 6.36 -5.38
N VAL A 214 -12.25 5.13 -5.69
CA VAL A 214 -13.15 4.10 -6.24
C VAL A 214 -13.19 2.89 -5.33
N ALA A 215 -14.29 2.14 -5.37
CA ALA A 215 -14.43 0.91 -4.61
C ALA A 215 -13.45 -0.16 -5.14
N PRO A 216 -12.60 -0.75 -4.30
CA PRO A 216 -11.62 -1.75 -4.73
C PRO A 216 -12.26 -3.11 -5.06
N ARG A 217 -13.44 -3.38 -4.53
CA ARG A 217 -14.27 -4.58 -4.76
C ARG A 217 -15.73 -4.29 -4.41
N ASP A 218 -16.62 -5.22 -4.73
CA ASP A 218 -18.02 -5.14 -4.35
C ASP A 218 -18.14 -5.04 -2.83
N ALA A 219 -18.91 -4.06 -2.34
CA ALA A 219 -19.02 -3.74 -0.93
C ALA A 219 -20.28 -2.92 -0.63
N GLN A 220 -20.55 -2.71 0.65
CA GLN A 220 -21.53 -1.74 1.13
C GLN A 220 -20.80 -0.59 1.85
N VAL A 221 -21.22 0.63 1.60
CA VAL A 221 -20.68 1.83 2.29
C VAL A 221 -21.13 1.80 3.74
N ASP A 222 -20.19 1.68 4.69
CA ASP A 222 -20.46 1.73 6.13
C ASP A 222 -20.57 3.17 6.62
N SER A 223 -19.55 3.98 6.31
CA SER A 223 -19.53 5.38 6.75
C SER A 223 -18.72 6.29 5.84
N ILE A 224 -19.09 7.57 5.82
CA ILE A 224 -18.40 8.66 5.13
C ILE A 224 -18.19 9.79 6.15
N PRO A 225 -17.10 9.73 6.95
CA PRO A 225 -16.89 10.65 8.07
C PRO A 225 -16.78 12.12 7.68
N TYR A 226 -16.33 12.42 6.45
CA TYR A 226 -16.13 13.77 5.95
C TYR A 226 -17.20 14.13 4.92
N LYS A 227 -17.58 15.39 4.88
CA LYS A 227 -18.66 15.91 4.02
C LYS A 227 -18.08 16.68 2.83
N LEU A 228 -18.92 16.92 1.83
CA LEU A 228 -18.61 17.79 0.71
C LEU A 228 -18.11 19.16 1.21
N GLY A 229 -16.93 19.56 0.77
CA GLY A 229 -16.29 20.80 1.17
C GLY A 229 -15.28 20.66 2.32
N ASP A 230 -15.27 19.56 3.04
CA ASP A 230 -14.28 19.30 4.09
C ASP A 230 -12.89 19.01 3.50
N GLN A 231 -11.86 19.30 4.28
CA GLN A 231 -10.47 18.96 3.98
C GLN A 231 -9.98 17.96 5.02
N ALA A 232 -9.87 16.69 4.62
CA ALA A 232 -9.38 15.64 5.50
C ALA A 232 -7.84 15.63 5.53
N PRO A 233 -7.23 15.40 6.70
CA PRO A 233 -5.77 15.18 6.77
C PRO A 233 -5.37 13.88 6.05
N VAL A 234 -4.12 13.81 5.62
CA VAL A 234 -3.56 12.60 4.98
C VAL A 234 -3.69 11.40 5.93
N GLY A 235 -4.17 10.29 5.41
CA GLY A 235 -4.38 9.06 6.18
C GLY A 235 -5.71 8.98 6.93
N ALA A 236 -6.49 10.07 6.99
CA ALA A 236 -7.82 10.03 7.60
C ALA A 236 -8.77 9.14 6.78
N PRO A 237 -9.66 8.36 7.42
CA PRO A 237 -10.63 7.53 6.72
C PRO A 237 -11.65 8.42 6.00
N LEU A 238 -11.69 8.37 4.67
CA LEU A 238 -12.68 9.08 3.86
C LEU A 238 -13.94 8.24 3.64
N VAL A 239 -13.74 6.96 3.36
CA VAL A 239 -14.84 6.00 3.18
C VAL A 239 -14.47 4.70 3.86
N VAL A 240 -15.39 4.14 4.61
CA VAL A 240 -15.29 2.79 5.18
C VAL A 240 -16.28 1.91 4.44
N LEU A 241 -15.82 0.78 3.93
CA LEU A 241 -16.62 -0.17 3.19
C LEU A 241 -16.72 -1.49 3.98
N LEU A 242 -17.89 -2.09 3.98
CA LEU A 242 -18.11 -3.47 4.41
C LEU A 242 -18.07 -4.35 3.17
N ALA A 243 -17.11 -5.25 3.13
CA ALA A 243 -16.83 -6.07 1.96
C ALA A 243 -17.06 -7.55 2.26
N GLY A 244 -17.36 -8.31 1.19
CA GLY A 244 -17.68 -9.74 1.28
C GLY A 244 -19.13 -10.04 0.98
N ASP A 245 -19.43 -11.31 0.76
CA ASP A 245 -20.77 -11.79 0.41
C ASP A 245 -21.66 -12.02 1.62
N ALA A 246 -21.05 -12.14 2.82
CA ALA A 246 -21.73 -12.34 4.09
C ALA A 246 -20.84 -11.92 5.26
N PRO A 247 -21.45 -11.57 6.42
CA PRO A 247 -20.70 -11.28 7.64
C PRO A 247 -20.07 -12.54 8.21
N TYR A 248 -19.19 -12.33 9.19
CA TYR A 248 -18.65 -13.38 10.02
C TYR A 248 -18.96 -13.12 11.49
N ALA A 249 -19.11 -14.20 12.27
CA ALA A 249 -19.24 -14.11 13.71
C ALA A 249 -17.84 -14.10 14.34
N ARG A 250 -17.51 -12.98 15.00
CA ARG A 250 -16.27 -12.85 15.79
C ARG A 250 -16.59 -13.20 17.23
N VAL A 251 -16.12 -14.35 17.67
CA VAL A 251 -16.50 -14.92 18.95
C VAL A 251 -15.29 -15.30 19.79
N TYR A 252 -15.52 -15.39 21.10
CA TYR A 252 -14.55 -15.82 22.09
C TYR A 252 -14.85 -17.24 22.50
N VAL A 253 -14.04 -18.18 22.02
CA VAL A 253 -14.16 -19.62 22.29
C VAL A 253 -13.59 -19.92 23.67
N PRO A 254 -14.40 -20.41 24.63
CA PRO A 254 -13.91 -20.80 25.93
C PRO A 254 -12.88 -21.92 25.86
N GLU A 255 -11.92 -21.95 26.81
CA GLU A 255 -10.84 -22.93 26.87
C GLU A 255 -11.32 -24.40 26.70
N PRO A 256 -12.42 -24.85 27.35
CA PRO A 256 -12.87 -26.23 27.21
C PRO A 256 -13.26 -26.63 25.77
N LEU A 257 -13.68 -25.68 24.95
CA LEU A 257 -14.06 -25.92 23.54
C LEU A 257 -12.86 -25.80 22.61
N ARG A 258 -11.82 -25.05 23.01
CA ARG A 258 -10.67 -24.75 22.14
C ARG A 258 -9.94 -26.00 21.64
N ALA A 259 -9.75 -26.98 22.52
CA ALA A 259 -9.01 -28.20 22.15
C ALA A 259 -9.69 -29.02 21.06
N GLY A 260 -11.02 -28.96 20.96
CA GLY A 260 -11.81 -29.67 19.97
C GLY A 260 -12.10 -28.85 18.70
N THR A 261 -11.85 -27.52 18.70
CA THR A 261 -12.23 -26.64 17.59
C THR A 261 -11.04 -26.39 16.64
N LYS A 262 -11.26 -26.63 15.36
CA LYS A 262 -10.27 -26.46 14.28
C LYS A 262 -10.80 -25.54 13.19
N VAL A 263 -9.90 -24.96 12.42
CA VAL A 263 -10.24 -24.24 11.18
C VAL A 263 -10.89 -25.23 10.20
N GLY A 264 -12.02 -24.83 9.63
CA GLY A 264 -12.85 -25.64 8.75
C GLY A 264 -14.02 -26.35 9.45
N ASP A 265 -14.04 -26.39 10.79
CA ASP A 265 -15.13 -27.01 11.52
C ASP A 265 -16.45 -26.25 11.29
N ALA A 266 -17.54 -27.03 11.18
CA ALA A 266 -18.88 -26.48 11.09
C ALA A 266 -19.32 -25.88 12.42
N ALA A 267 -20.05 -24.77 12.34
CA ALA A 267 -20.59 -24.07 13.49
C ALA A 267 -22.00 -23.57 13.21
N ARG A 268 -22.81 -23.51 14.25
CA ARG A 268 -24.15 -22.93 14.23
C ARG A 268 -24.11 -21.58 14.94
N VAL A 269 -24.50 -20.54 14.22
CA VAL A 269 -24.48 -19.16 14.71
C VAL A 269 -25.91 -18.72 14.98
N HIS A 270 -26.15 -18.30 16.21
CA HIS A 270 -27.42 -17.78 16.67
C HIS A 270 -27.26 -16.26 16.87
N VAL A 271 -28.15 -15.50 16.27
CA VAL A 271 -28.18 -14.03 16.40
C VAL A 271 -29.25 -13.67 17.42
N GLU A 272 -28.90 -12.86 18.40
CA GLU A 272 -29.85 -12.44 19.43
C GLU A 272 -31.05 -11.70 18.81
N GLY A 273 -32.27 -12.09 19.25
CA GLY A 273 -33.52 -11.54 18.73
C GLY A 273 -33.99 -12.14 17.40
N ARG A 274 -33.36 -13.23 16.94
CA ARG A 274 -33.79 -13.97 15.75
C ARG A 274 -33.86 -15.48 16.04
N ASP A 275 -34.92 -16.13 15.57
CA ASP A 275 -35.11 -17.60 15.75
C ASP A 275 -34.31 -18.42 14.72
N THR A 276 -33.85 -17.78 13.65
CA THR A 276 -33.10 -18.44 12.58
C THR A 276 -31.68 -18.76 13.05
N VAL A 277 -31.23 -19.97 12.75
CA VAL A 277 -29.87 -20.45 13.00
C VAL A 277 -29.11 -20.49 11.69
N TRP A 278 -28.00 -19.76 11.62
CA TRP A 278 -27.15 -19.70 10.43
C TRP A 278 -26.04 -20.74 10.52
N LYS A 279 -25.75 -21.37 9.40
CA LYS A 279 -24.61 -22.28 9.29
C LYS A 279 -23.37 -21.49 8.92
N GLY A 280 -22.25 -21.81 9.57
CA GLY A 280 -20.97 -21.22 9.27
C GLY A 280 -19.84 -22.22 9.41
N ALA A 281 -18.65 -21.80 9.03
CA ALA A 281 -17.42 -22.56 9.20
C ALA A 281 -16.34 -21.69 9.88
N VAL A 282 -15.56 -22.28 10.75
CA VAL A 282 -14.43 -21.60 11.41
C VAL A 282 -13.40 -21.23 10.36
N ARG A 283 -13.28 -19.91 10.05
CA ARG A 283 -12.29 -19.41 9.10
C ARG A 283 -10.94 -19.12 9.75
N MET A 284 -10.95 -18.80 11.05
CA MET A 284 -9.76 -18.50 11.81
C MET A 284 -9.98 -18.75 13.31
N ILE A 285 -8.95 -19.22 14.01
CA ILE A 285 -8.92 -19.26 15.47
C ILE A 285 -7.50 -18.92 15.94
N ARG A 286 -7.37 -17.99 16.87
CA ARG A 286 -6.07 -17.59 17.42
C ARG A 286 -5.54 -18.65 18.37
N ASN A 287 -4.21 -18.76 18.39
CA ASN A 287 -3.50 -19.62 19.37
C ASN A 287 -3.26 -18.90 20.70
N ASP A 288 -3.16 -17.58 20.66
CA ASP A 288 -2.93 -16.80 21.86
C ASP A 288 -4.24 -16.56 22.60
N PRO A 289 -4.30 -16.93 23.89
CA PRO A 289 -5.48 -16.69 24.70
C PRO A 289 -5.62 -15.17 24.99
N THR A 290 -6.86 -14.74 25.12
CA THR A 290 -7.23 -13.39 25.51
C THR A 290 -8.30 -13.44 26.58
N PHE A 291 -8.43 -12.36 27.36
CA PHE A 291 -9.57 -12.21 28.27
C PHE A 291 -10.75 -11.69 27.45
N THR A 292 -11.94 -12.24 27.73
CA THR A 292 -13.16 -11.74 27.10
C THR A 292 -13.39 -10.27 27.47
N PRO A 293 -13.68 -9.38 26.52
CA PRO A 293 -14.00 -7.99 26.83
C PRO A 293 -15.39 -7.80 27.47
N TYR A 294 -16.19 -8.87 27.52
CA TYR A 294 -17.49 -8.85 28.19
C TYR A 294 -17.30 -9.02 29.69
N TYR A 295 -17.89 -8.12 30.47
CA TYR A 295 -18.03 -8.26 31.90
C TYR A 295 -18.89 -9.50 32.16
N ALA A 296 -18.25 -10.61 32.52
CA ALA A 296 -18.95 -11.79 32.98
C ALA A 296 -19.66 -11.43 34.28
N LEU A 297 -20.98 -11.47 34.27
CA LEU A 297 -21.83 -11.13 35.41
C LEU A 297 -21.71 -12.15 36.56
N THR A 298 -20.97 -13.24 36.38
CA THR A 298 -20.72 -14.27 37.39
C THR A 298 -19.23 -14.55 37.55
N GLY A 299 -18.75 -14.58 38.80
CA GLY A 299 -17.34 -14.57 39.16
C GLY A 299 -16.48 -15.78 38.72
N GLN A 300 -17.07 -16.84 38.13
CA GLN A 300 -16.35 -17.97 37.58
C GLN A 300 -15.98 -17.80 36.10
N ASP A 301 -16.76 -17.11 35.32
CA ASP A 301 -16.52 -16.91 33.89
C ASP A 301 -15.50 -15.79 33.61
N ALA A 302 -15.34 -14.83 34.52
CA ALA A 302 -14.38 -13.75 34.42
C ALA A 302 -12.90 -14.20 34.48
N ARG A 303 -12.63 -15.45 34.86
CA ARG A 303 -11.26 -15.98 35.04
C ARG A 303 -10.86 -17.01 33.97
N ARG A 304 -11.72 -17.29 33.00
CA ARG A 304 -11.42 -18.32 31.98
C ARG A 304 -10.76 -17.67 30.76
N LEU A 305 -9.67 -18.28 30.34
CA LEU A 305 -9.03 -17.96 29.08
C LEU A 305 -9.99 -18.24 27.93
N SER A 306 -10.02 -17.37 26.95
CA SER A 306 -10.79 -17.52 25.75
C SER A 306 -9.93 -17.26 24.52
N TYR A 307 -10.32 -17.83 23.40
CA TYR A 307 -9.59 -17.71 22.14
C TYR A 307 -10.47 -17.03 21.11
N LEU A 308 -9.95 -15.99 20.47
CA LEU A 308 -10.67 -15.30 19.40
C LEU A 308 -10.78 -16.23 18.20
N ALA A 309 -12.01 -16.44 17.74
CA ALA A 309 -12.32 -17.17 16.51
C ALA A 309 -13.25 -16.36 15.63
N GLU A 310 -13.17 -16.60 14.33
CA GLU A 310 -14.02 -16.02 13.32
C GLU A 310 -14.70 -17.14 12.54
N ILE A 311 -16.02 -17.08 12.48
CA ILE A 311 -16.88 -18.06 11.81
C ILE A 311 -17.51 -17.38 10.61
N GLN A 312 -17.11 -17.76 9.40
CA GLN A 312 -17.69 -17.27 8.17
C GLN A 312 -19.10 -17.81 7.99
N LEU A 313 -20.07 -16.93 7.80
CA LEU A 313 -21.45 -17.28 7.48
C LEU A 313 -21.66 -17.45 5.97
N GLY A 314 -22.71 -18.13 5.59
CA GLY A 314 -23.13 -18.26 4.20
C GLY A 314 -23.82 -16.99 3.67
N SER A 315 -24.05 -16.95 2.36
CA SER A 315 -24.71 -15.83 1.68
C SER A 315 -26.17 -15.59 2.13
N ASP A 316 -26.78 -16.56 2.79
CA ASP A 316 -28.09 -16.44 3.44
C ASP A 316 -28.10 -15.45 4.61
N ALA A 317 -26.92 -15.09 5.12
CA ALA A 317 -26.69 -14.09 6.15
C ALA A 317 -26.34 -12.67 5.62
N ALA A 318 -26.37 -12.46 4.30
CA ALA A 318 -25.90 -11.23 3.65
C ALA A 318 -26.64 -9.93 4.08
N ASP A 319 -27.85 -10.05 4.62
CA ASP A 319 -28.66 -8.90 5.06
C ASP A 319 -28.54 -8.64 6.57
N LEU A 320 -27.66 -9.38 7.27
CA LEU A 320 -27.47 -9.15 8.70
C LEU A 320 -26.54 -7.93 8.92
N PRO A 321 -26.97 -6.96 9.74
CA PRO A 321 -26.13 -5.82 10.06
C PRO A 321 -24.95 -6.21 10.95
N ALA A 322 -23.86 -5.47 10.85
CA ALA A 322 -22.73 -5.58 11.76
C ALA A 322 -23.13 -5.18 13.19
N GLY A 323 -22.39 -5.72 14.19
CA GLY A 323 -22.55 -5.35 15.59
C GLY A 323 -23.64 -6.11 16.35
N LEU A 324 -24.39 -7.00 15.70
CA LEU A 324 -25.38 -7.82 16.42
C LEU A 324 -24.68 -8.82 17.36
N PRO A 325 -25.16 -8.97 18.60
CA PRO A 325 -24.69 -10.02 19.51
C PRO A 325 -25.01 -11.40 18.95
N VAL A 326 -24.04 -12.32 19.06
CA VAL A 326 -24.20 -13.68 18.61
C VAL A 326 -23.61 -14.67 19.62
N TRP A 327 -24.14 -15.87 19.59
CA TRP A 327 -23.51 -16.99 20.25
C TRP A 327 -23.41 -18.20 19.29
N VAL A 328 -22.36 -18.97 19.50
CA VAL A 328 -21.99 -20.03 18.55
C VAL A 328 -21.88 -21.36 19.26
N GLU A 329 -22.43 -22.39 18.63
CA GLU A 329 -22.26 -23.78 18.97
C GLU A 329 -21.33 -24.45 17.93
N PHE A 330 -20.33 -25.18 18.41
CA PHE A 330 -19.43 -25.96 17.58
C PHE A 330 -19.89 -27.44 17.58
N GLY A 331 -19.82 -28.06 16.46
CA GLY A 331 -20.19 -29.42 16.25
C GLY A 331 -21.17 -29.58 15.09
N PRO A 332 -21.34 -30.83 14.62
CA PRO A 332 -22.21 -31.17 13.48
C PRO A 332 -23.69 -30.90 13.74
#